data_d5998fceb6c0be60bf1895351a7ab227
#
_entry.id   d5998fceb6c0be60bf1895351a7ab227
#
_cell.length_a   1.000
_cell.length_b   1.000
_cell.length_c   1.000
_cell.angle_alpha   90.00
_cell.angle_beta   90.00
_cell.angle_gamma   90.00
#
_symmetry.space_group_name_H-M   'P 1'
#
loop_
_entity.id
_entity.type
_entity.pdbx_description
1 polymer ?
#
loop_
_entity_poly.entity_id
_entity_poly.type
_entity_poly.pdbx_seq_one_letter_code
_entity_poly.pdbx_strand_id
1 'polypeptide(L)'
;MITARQVPIVVQEVTDRAELARAQAQDERFKRNWAWFEAHAPEIYTAYRGKCICVAGGELFTADRPAEVLALAAAAHPEDDGRFTRYVPREKTDRVYAN
;
A
#
# COMPACT_ATOMS: atom_id res chain seq x y z
N MET A 1 -6.16 3.06 41.38
CA MET A 1 -7.23 2.96 40.48
C MET A 1 -7.12 3.92 39.39
N ILE A 2 -7.27 5.14 39.72
CA ILE A 2 -7.20 6.17 38.71
C ILE A 2 -5.84 6.21 38.11
N THR A 3 -4.85 5.96 38.92
CA THR A 3 -3.48 5.96 38.46
C THR A 3 -3.28 4.90 37.38
N ALA A 4 -3.96 3.78 37.54
CA ALA A 4 -3.78 2.71 36.59
C ALA A 4 -4.24 3.10 35.20
N ARG A 5 -5.28 3.91 35.14
CA ARG A 5 -5.75 4.32 33.84
C ARG A 5 -4.83 5.31 33.16
N GLN A 6 -4.20 6.14 33.95
CA GLN A 6 -3.30 7.12 33.39
C GLN A 6 -2.00 6.50 32.93
N VAL A 7 -1.59 5.44 33.59
CA VAL A 7 -0.37 4.77 33.19
C VAL A 7 -0.44 4.31 31.73
N PRO A 8 -1.51 3.67 31.29
CA PRO A 8 -1.59 3.31 29.87
C PRO A 8 -1.47 4.51 28.95
N ILE A 9 -2.03 5.64 29.34
CA ILE A 9 -1.96 6.81 28.50
C ILE A 9 -0.54 7.28 28.34
N VAL A 10 0.20 7.30 29.44
CA VAL A 10 1.58 7.73 29.40
C VAL A 10 2.41 6.78 28.56
N VAL A 11 2.16 5.49 28.71
CA VAL A 11 2.87 4.50 27.91
C VAL A 11 2.55 4.69 26.45
N GLN A 12 1.33 5.04 26.15
CA GLN A 12 0.96 5.27 24.76
C GLN A 12 1.70 6.45 24.17
N GLU A 13 1.93 7.47 24.95
CA GLU A 13 2.66 8.62 24.42
C GLU A 13 4.08 8.24 24.05
N VAL A 14 4.74 7.45 24.88
CA VAL A 14 6.08 7.01 24.57
C VAL A 14 6.08 6.11 23.35
N THR A 15 5.13 5.20 23.31
CA THR A 15 4.96 4.31 22.16
C THR A 15 4.60 5.09 20.92
N ASP A 16 3.80 6.14 21.10
CA ASP A 16 3.35 6.93 19.96
C ASP A 16 4.50 7.56 19.22
N ARG A 17 5.55 7.96 19.92
CA ARG A 17 6.66 8.57 19.21
C ARG A 17 7.35 7.59 18.30
N ALA A 18 7.60 6.39 18.79
CA ALA A 18 8.22 5.36 17.96
C ALA A 18 7.29 4.94 16.85
N GLU A 19 6.00 4.79 17.17
CA GLU A 19 5.03 4.40 16.18
C GLU A 19 4.85 5.49 15.13
N LEU A 20 4.91 6.74 15.56
CA LEU A 20 4.79 7.84 14.64
C LEU A 20 5.93 7.84 13.64
N ALA A 21 7.14 7.60 14.13
CA ALA A 21 8.29 7.55 13.25
C ALA A 21 8.16 6.42 12.25
N ARG A 22 7.68 5.26 12.70
CA ARG A 22 7.49 4.13 11.79
C ARG A 22 6.38 4.42 10.79
N ALA A 23 5.31 5.06 11.26
CA ALA A 23 4.21 5.39 10.38
C ALA A 23 4.63 6.40 9.32
N GLN A 24 5.45 7.36 9.72
CA GLN A 24 5.94 8.34 8.76
C GLN A 24 6.84 7.70 7.72
N ALA A 25 7.70 6.79 8.15
CA ALA A 25 8.57 6.08 7.22
C ALA A 25 7.75 5.21 6.26
N GLN A 26 6.71 4.56 6.78
CA GLN A 26 5.84 3.77 5.93
C GLN A 26 5.09 4.65 4.94
N ASP A 27 4.63 5.79 5.40
CA ASP A 27 3.91 6.72 4.55
C ASP A 27 4.79 7.21 3.41
N GLU A 28 6.05 7.48 3.69
CA GLU A 28 6.96 7.91 2.65
C GLU A 28 7.19 6.82 1.62
N ARG A 29 7.31 5.58 2.08
CA ARG A 29 7.45 4.48 1.14
C ARG A 29 6.19 4.28 0.32
N PHE A 30 5.03 4.44 0.95
CA PHE A 30 3.78 4.38 0.23
C PHE A 30 3.70 5.48 -0.82
N LYS A 31 4.08 6.70 -0.46
CA LYS A 31 4.02 7.80 -1.40
C LYS A 31 4.93 7.59 -2.59
N ARG A 32 6.09 7.00 -2.36
CA ARG A 32 6.97 6.70 -3.48
C ARG A 32 6.36 5.66 -4.41
N ASN A 33 5.77 4.63 -3.83
CA ASN A 33 5.13 3.62 -4.65
C ASN A 33 3.91 4.17 -5.37
N TRP A 34 3.17 5.03 -4.70
CA TRP A 34 2.01 5.66 -5.32
C TRP A 34 2.42 6.55 -6.48
N ALA A 35 3.46 7.34 -6.30
CA ALA A 35 3.95 8.22 -7.37
C ALA A 35 4.41 7.38 -8.57
N TRP A 36 5.08 6.27 -8.29
CA TRP A 36 5.48 5.37 -9.36
C TRP A 36 4.27 4.82 -10.09
N PHE A 37 3.26 4.41 -9.32
CA PHE A 37 2.04 3.89 -9.93
C PHE A 37 1.36 4.95 -10.79
N GLU A 38 1.24 6.17 -10.28
CA GLU A 38 0.57 7.21 -11.03
C GLU A 38 1.30 7.51 -12.35
N ALA A 39 2.61 7.47 -12.30
CA ALA A 39 3.39 7.73 -13.51
C ALA A 39 3.19 6.65 -14.57
N HIS A 40 2.80 5.44 -14.14
CA HIS A 40 2.65 4.33 -15.08
C HIS A 40 1.22 3.84 -15.19
N ALA A 41 0.27 4.54 -14.58
CA ALA A 41 -1.10 4.06 -14.51
C ALA A 41 -1.74 3.77 -15.86
N PRO A 42 -1.59 4.62 -16.87
CA PRO A 42 -2.23 4.31 -18.16
C PRO A 42 -1.73 3.02 -18.75
N GLU A 43 -0.44 2.77 -18.66
CA GLU A 43 0.13 1.54 -19.18
C GLU A 43 -0.34 0.34 -18.37
N ILE A 44 -0.41 0.49 -17.06
CA ILE A 44 -0.83 -0.59 -16.19
C ILE A 44 -2.27 -0.96 -16.48
N TYR A 45 -3.14 0.03 -16.58
CA TYR A 45 -4.54 -0.24 -16.84
C TYR A 45 -4.78 -0.82 -18.22
N THR A 46 -3.87 -0.58 -19.15
CA THR A 46 -4.00 -1.17 -20.47
C THR A 46 -3.49 -2.60 -20.51
N ALA A 47 -2.35 -2.84 -19.87
CA ALA A 47 -1.65 -4.10 -20.02
C ALA A 47 -2.15 -5.20 -19.10
N TYR A 48 -2.70 -4.83 -17.94
CA TYR A 48 -2.98 -5.82 -16.90
C TYR A 48 -4.44 -5.87 -16.50
N ARG A 49 -5.32 -5.72 -17.45
CA ARG A 49 -6.75 -5.78 -17.16
C ARG A 49 -7.12 -7.13 -16.59
N GLY A 50 -7.91 -7.10 -15.52
CA GLY A 50 -8.36 -8.32 -14.86
C GLY A 50 -7.36 -8.92 -13.92
N LYS A 51 -6.25 -8.24 -13.68
CA LYS A 51 -5.21 -8.72 -12.79
C LYS A 51 -5.15 -7.91 -11.52
N CYS A 52 -4.63 -8.53 -10.48
CA CYS A 52 -4.28 -7.80 -9.26
C CYS A 52 -2.83 -7.37 -9.39
N ILE A 53 -2.56 -6.15 -9.03
CA ILE A 53 -1.20 -5.62 -9.06
C ILE A 53 -0.79 -5.19 -7.67
N CYS A 54 0.50 -5.15 -7.46
CA CYS A 54 1.08 -4.63 -6.23
C CYS A 54 2.33 -3.85 -6.61
N VAL A 55 2.47 -2.67 -6.03
CA VAL A 55 3.66 -1.86 -6.24
C VAL A 55 4.48 -1.86 -4.98
N ALA A 56 5.72 -2.21 -5.09
CA ALA A 56 6.67 -2.25 -3.99
C ALA A 56 8.06 -2.02 -4.53
N GLY A 57 8.82 -1.19 -3.81
CA GLY A 57 10.19 -0.91 -4.20
C GLY A 57 10.31 -0.33 -5.60
N GLY A 58 9.28 0.40 -6.05
CA GLY A 58 9.29 0.94 -7.40
C GLY A 58 9.17 -0.11 -8.49
N GLU A 59 8.58 -1.26 -8.16
CA GLU A 59 8.38 -2.35 -9.10
C GLU A 59 6.93 -2.79 -9.09
N LEU A 60 6.49 -3.29 -10.22
CA LEU A 60 5.13 -3.78 -10.37
C LEU A 60 5.13 -5.29 -10.34
N PHE A 61 4.23 -5.84 -9.52
CA PHE A 61 3.98 -7.27 -9.44
C PHE A 61 2.55 -7.53 -9.84
N THR A 62 2.31 -8.64 -10.51
CA THR A 62 0.97 -8.97 -10.96
C THR A 62 0.67 -10.42 -10.64
N ALA A 63 -0.60 -10.69 -10.38
CA ALA A 63 -1.07 -12.05 -10.13
C ALA A 63 -2.58 -12.04 -10.31
N ASP A 64 -3.16 -13.23 -10.28
CA ASP A 64 -4.61 -13.34 -10.43
C ASP A 64 -5.34 -13.01 -9.13
N ARG A 65 -4.66 -13.14 -8.00
CA ARG A 65 -5.29 -12.95 -6.71
C ARG A 65 -4.49 -11.98 -5.85
N PRO A 66 -5.18 -11.22 -5.00
CA PRO A 66 -4.46 -10.25 -4.15
C PRO A 66 -3.43 -10.90 -3.24
N ALA A 67 -3.76 -12.05 -2.65
CA ALA A 67 -2.83 -12.71 -1.75
C ALA A 67 -1.56 -13.14 -2.46
N GLU A 68 -1.70 -13.59 -3.70
CA GLU A 68 -0.55 -14.01 -4.48
C GLU A 68 0.36 -12.84 -4.81
N VAL A 69 -0.24 -11.72 -5.25
CA VAL A 69 0.58 -10.60 -5.65
C VAL A 69 1.25 -9.96 -4.44
N LEU A 70 0.57 -9.97 -3.30
CA LEU A 70 1.20 -9.48 -2.07
C LEU A 70 2.39 -10.34 -1.68
N ALA A 71 2.25 -11.65 -1.83
CA ALA A 71 3.34 -12.56 -1.50
C ALA A 71 4.55 -12.33 -2.40
N LEU A 72 4.31 -12.12 -3.68
CA LEU A 72 5.40 -11.84 -4.61
C LEU A 72 6.13 -10.55 -4.24
N ALA A 73 5.35 -9.51 -3.96
CA ALA A 73 5.95 -8.22 -3.62
C ALA A 73 6.71 -8.30 -2.30
N ALA A 74 6.15 -9.00 -1.33
CA ALA A 74 6.79 -9.11 -0.03
C ALA A 74 8.07 -9.92 -0.11
N ALA A 75 8.12 -10.93 -0.97
CA ALA A 75 9.32 -11.72 -1.14
C ALA A 75 10.44 -10.90 -1.77
N ALA A 76 10.08 -10.04 -2.73
CA ALA A 76 11.07 -9.23 -3.42
C ALA A 76 11.51 -8.04 -2.58
N HIS A 77 10.59 -7.44 -1.85
CA HIS A 77 10.89 -6.23 -1.07
C HIS A 77 10.31 -6.36 0.33
N PRO A 78 10.89 -7.24 1.15
CA PRO A 78 10.33 -7.47 2.48
C PRO A 78 10.38 -6.25 3.39
N GLU A 79 11.28 -5.32 3.10
CA GLU A 79 11.42 -4.14 3.94
C GLU A 79 10.45 -3.04 3.54
N ASP A 80 9.75 -3.18 2.41
CA ASP A 80 8.87 -2.12 1.94
C ASP A 80 7.45 -2.36 2.44
N ASP A 81 7.13 -1.72 3.57
CA ASP A 81 5.79 -1.82 4.14
C ASP A 81 4.86 -0.74 3.59
N GLY A 82 5.31 0.01 2.59
CA GLY A 82 4.46 0.98 1.91
C GLY A 82 3.88 0.46 0.61
N ARG A 83 3.97 -0.83 0.37
CA ARG A 83 3.40 -1.42 -0.84
C ARG A 83 1.88 -1.37 -0.80
N PHE A 84 1.29 -1.35 -1.97
CA PHE A 84 -0.16 -1.38 -2.04
C PHE A 84 -0.59 -2.25 -3.20
N THR A 85 -1.82 -2.78 -3.10
CA THR A 85 -2.40 -3.62 -4.13
C THR A 85 -3.60 -2.93 -4.72
N ARG A 86 -3.90 -3.30 -5.96
CA ARG A 86 -5.07 -2.79 -6.65
C ARG A 86 -5.51 -3.80 -7.69
N TYR A 87 -6.81 -3.91 -7.86
CA TYR A 87 -7.36 -4.72 -8.94
C TYR A 87 -7.54 -3.83 -10.16
N VAL A 88 -7.07 -4.31 -11.29
CA VAL A 88 -7.23 -3.58 -12.55
C VAL A 88 -8.49 -4.12 -13.22
N PRO A 89 -9.53 -3.30 -13.35
CA PRO A 89 -10.78 -3.79 -13.91
C PRO A 89 -10.59 -4.28 -15.33
N ARG A 90 -11.37 -5.30 -15.67
CA ARG A 90 -11.34 -5.83 -17.02
C ARG A 90 -11.88 -4.84 -18.01
N GLU A 91 -12.88 -4.09 -17.59
CA GLU A 91 -13.52 -3.13 -18.46
C GLU A 91 -13.21 -1.73 -17.99
N LYS A 92 -13.28 -0.81 -18.91
CA LYS A 92 -13.10 0.58 -18.57
C LYS A 92 -14.25 1.03 -17.69
N THR A 93 -13.93 1.39 -16.47
CA THR A 93 -14.95 1.84 -15.54
C THR A 93 -15.16 3.33 -15.62
N ASP A 94 -14.21 4.05 -16.18
CA ASP A 94 -14.34 5.50 -16.27
C ASP A 94 -15.53 5.90 -17.13
N ARG A 95 -15.94 5.04 -18.06
CA ARG A 95 -17.11 5.36 -18.86
C ARG A 95 -18.38 5.37 -18.04
N VAL A 96 -18.41 4.56 -17.01
CA VAL A 96 -19.58 4.51 -16.16
C VAL A 96 -19.77 5.84 -15.46
N TYR A 97 -18.70 6.49 -15.14
CA TYR A 97 -18.79 7.76 -14.43
C TYR A 97 -19.06 8.92 -15.35
N ALA A 98 -18.75 8.77 -16.59
CA ALA A 98 -19.04 9.81 -17.55
C ALA A 98 -20.54 10.02 -17.71
N ASN A 99 -21.29 9.04 -17.34
CA ASN A 99 -22.75 9.13 -17.40
C ASN A 99 -23.31 9.78 -16.14
#